data_0389d8f3aaa78bbe01f40f89f163f059
#
_entry.id   0389d8f3aaa78bbe01f40f89f163f059
#
_cell.length_a   1.000
_cell.length_b   1.000
_cell.length_c   1.000
_cell.angle_alpha   90.00
_cell.angle_beta   90.00
_cell.angle_gamma   90.00
#
_symmetry.space_group_name_H-M   'P 1'
#
loop_
_entity.id
_entity.type
_entity.pdbx_description
1 polymer ?
#
loop_
_entity_poly.entity_id
_entity_poly.type
_entity_poly.pdbx_seq_one_letter_code
_entity_poly.pdbx_strand_id
1 'polypeptide(L)'
;GGIFLYGLLYNYMYAPNLVRKAPVAVVDLSHSALSREYIRLLDATPQTAVYGQTPNILEARQWMKQGDVAGILYLPADFEARVARGETSVFVLYAATDAFLNFKGLQESSARVMLAVNDAHRMEGTVFLPPQGLLAVASSAPVSVSGTALYNYTEGYGSYLIPAVLIVIIFQTMLMVIAMLTGEEAEARRKGIRLMRADSLKDTLRIVGGRTFVYFMLYVVFSLFLLGLLPHLFSIPHIGSGGDIVTMMIPFLLGTSFLALAVSRWFTDSEAPLLMIAFFSVGYIFLSGVSYPLELMPWYWQTAHYLFPAGPAVLAFVKLNSMGGTLADVWPQMLTMWIQVLVYGTLALCTTRHLYGKGKVKA
;
A
#
# COMPACT_ATOMS: atom_id res chain seq x y z
N GLY A 1 13.79 10.26 -16.62
CA GLY A 1 14.18 10.81 -15.29
C GLY A 1 13.13 10.60 -14.23
N GLY A 2 11.84 10.90 -14.52
CA GLY A 2 10.76 10.91 -13.51
C GLY A 2 10.57 9.59 -12.77
N ILE A 3 10.60 8.46 -13.46
CA ILE A 3 10.40 7.12 -12.85
C ILE A 3 11.45 6.83 -11.77
N PHE A 4 12.73 7.12 -12.05
CA PHE A 4 13.80 6.95 -11.08
C PHE A 4 13.61 7.86 -9.87
N LEU A 5 13.26 9.12 -10.11
CA LEU A 5 13.01 10.09 -9.04
C LEU A 5 11.84 9.67 -8.16
N TYR A 6 10.69 9.27 -8.75
CA TYR A 6 9.53 8.81 -8.01
C TYR A 6 9.85 7.55 -7.19
N GLY A 7 10.50 6.57 -7.78
CA GLY A 7 10.88 5.35 -7.07
C GLY A 7 11.79 5.63 -5.87
N LEU A 8 12.82 6.45 -6.05
CA LEU A 8 13.72 6.83 -4.96
C LEU A 8 13.00 7.66 -3.89
N LEU A 9 12.19 8.65 -4.30
CA LEU A 9 11.49 9.55 -3.38
C LEU A 9 10.51 8.79 -2.49
N TYR A 10 9.67 7.91 -3.06
CA TYR A 10 8.73 7.11 -2.28
C TYR A 10 9.44 6.18 -1.30
N ASN A 11 10.48 5.48 -1.74
CA ASN A 11 11.23 4.61 -0.85
C ASN A 11 11.96 5.38 0.26
N TYR A 12 12.50 6.55 -0.05
CA TYR A 12 13.14 7.40 0.97
C TYR A 12 12.15 7.96 1.97
N MET A 13 10.96 8.41 1.52
CA MET A 13 9.90 8.92 2.40
C MET A 13 9.37 7.86 3.36
N TYR A 14 9.25 6.61 2.91
CA TYR A 14 8.73 5.51 3.72
C TYR A 14 9.83 4.62 4.33
N ALA A 15 11.12 4.99 4.16
CA ALA A 15 12.25 4.25 4.74
C ALA A 15 12.15 4.05 6.27
N PRO A 16 11.59 4.99 7.07
CA PRO A 16 11.37 4.77 8.49
C PRO A 16 10.41 3.64 8.82
N ASN A 17 9.61 3.17 7.86
CA ASN A 17 8.73 1.99 7.84
C ASN A 17 7.77 1.82 9.03
N LEU A 18 8.16 2.29 10.21
CA LEU A 18 7.40 2.29 11.47
C LEU A 18 7.32 3.71 12.03
N VAL A 19 6.18 4.04 12.59
CA VAL A 19 6.08 5.24 13.43
C VAL A 19 7.00 5.06 14.63
N ARG A 20 7.88 5.99 14.80
CA ARG A 20 8.77 6.03 15.97
C ARG A 20 8.42 7.23 16.81
N LYS A 21 8.32 6.98 18.15
CA LYS A 21 8.12 8.02 19.16
C LYS A 21 6.87 8.88 18.94
N ALA A 22 5.70 8.23 18.66
CA ALA A 22 4.42 8.96 18.70
C ALA A 22 4.21 9.55 20.09
N PRO A 23 4.02 10.87 20.23
CA PRO A 23 3.91 11.50 21.54
C PRO A 23 2.57 11.17 22.19
N VAL A 24 2.60 10.73 23.45
CA VAL A 24 1.43 10.31 24.23
C VAL A 24 1.36 11.11 25.53
N ALA A 25 0.20 11.71 25.82
CA ALA A 25 -0.11 12.22 27.14
C ALA A 25 -0.60 11.08 28.04
N VAL A 26 -0.17 11.06 29.29
CA VAL A 26 -0.63 10.09 30.27
C VAL A 26 -1.46 10.77 31.35
N VAL A 27 -2.68 10.26 31.53
CA VAL A 27 -3.57 10.65 32.65
C VAL A 27 -3.57 9.48 33.62
N ASP A 28 -2.70 9.54 34.63
CA ASP A 28 -2.59 8.52 35.66
C ASP A 28 -3.31 8.99 36.93
N LEU A 29 -4.46 8.37 37.21
CA LEU A 29 -5.21 8.59 38.46
C LEU A 29 -4.90 7.53 39.51
N SER A 30 -4.24 6.44 39.14
CA SER A 30 -3.89 5.35 40.05
C SER A 30 -2.69 5.68 40.92
N HIS A 31 -1.70 6.39 40.38
CA HIS A 31 -0.42 6.69 41.04
C HIS A 31 0.24 5.47 41.69
N SER A 32 -0.03 4.27 41.15
CA SER A 32 0.39 3.00 41.72
C SER A 32 1.76 2.55 41.23
N ALA A 33 2.31 1.46 41.77
CA ALA A 33 3.53 0.86 41.28
C ALA A 33 3.31 0.28 39.87
N LEU A 34 2.17 -0.37 39.67
CA LEU A 34 1.79 -0.97 38.43
C LEU A 34 1.56 0.07 37.30
N SER A 35 0.92 1.23 37.63
CA SER A 35 0.74 2.29 36.64
C SER A 35 2.08 2.87 36.18
N ARG A 36 3.00 3.12 37.13
CA ARG A 36 4.35 3.61 36.80
C ARG A 36 5.15 2.63 35.95
N GLU A 37 5.04 1.33 36.23
CA GLU A 37 5.68 0.30 35.41
C GLU A 37 5.10 0.27 34.00
N TYR A 38 3.78 0.30 33.88
CA TYR A 38 3.12 0.34 32.57
C TYR A 38 3.56 1.55 31.75
N ILE A 39 3.60 2.73 32.34
CA ILE A 39 4.04 3.98 31.69
C ILE A 39 5.50 3.87 31.24
N ARG A 40 6.37 3.34 32.12
CA ARG A 40 7.79 3.14 31.82
C ARG A 40 8.00 2.17 30.64
N LEU A 41 7.26 1.06 30.64
CA LEU A 41 7.32 0.09 29.54
C LEU A 41 6.77 0.67 28.24
N LEU A 42 5.71 1.47 28.31
CA LEU A 42 5.16 2.15 27.14
C LEU A 42 6.16 3.15 26.54
N ASP A 43 6.80 3.95 27.36
CA ASP A 43 7.84 4.90 26.93
C ASP A 43 9.08 4.21 26.36
N ALA A 44 9.38 3.00 26.83
CA ALA A 44 10.49 2.19 26.33
C ALA A 44 10.19 1.54 24.95
N THR A 45 8.95 1.57 24.47
CA THR A 45 8.63 1.03 23.14
C THR A 45 9.15 1.96 22.04
N PRO A 46 9.60 1.42 20.90
CA PRO A 46 10.07 2.24 19.79
C PRO A 46 9.00 3.15 19.18
N GLN A 47 7.73 2.76 19.30
CA GLN A 47 6.61 3.43 18.65
C GLN A 47 6.07 4.62 19.42
N THR A 48 6.27 4.66 20.76
CA THR A 48 5.69 5.68 21.63
C THR A 48 6.74 6.48 22.39
N ALA A 49 6.40 7.70 22.74
CA ALA A 49 7.15 8.53 23.68
C ALA A 49 6.18 9.26 24.61
N VAL A 50 6.37 9.15 25.91
CA VAL A 50 5.55 9.88 26.87
C VAL A 50 5.92 11.36 26.82
N TYR A 51 4.99 12.19 26.34
CA TYR A 51 5.15 13.63 26.25
C TYR A 51 5.05 14.30 27.63
N GLY A 52 4.07 13.87 28.42
CA GLY A 52 3.86 14.40 29.75
C GLY A 52 2.78 13.61 30.50
N GLN A 53 2.78 13.80 31.83
CA GLN A 53 1.79 13.20 32.74
C GLN A 53 0.99 14.30 33.40
N THR A 54 -0.32 14.14 33.47
CA THR A 54 -1.24 15.06 34.14
C THR A 54 -2.39 14.29 34.79
N PRO A 55 -2.89 14.69 35.96
CA PRO A 55 -4.09 14.10 36.49
C PRO A 55 -5.37 14.64 35.84
N ASN A 56 -5.25 15.67 34.97
CA ASN A 56 -6.39 16.35 34.39
C ASN A 56 -6.56 15.98 32.88
N ILE A 57 -7.62 15.24 32.59
CA ILE A 57 -7.94 14.84 31.22
C ILE A 57 -8.22 16.04 30.28
N LEU A 58 -8.67 17.18 30.82
CA LEU A 58 -8.93 18.37 30.01
C LEU A 58 -7.61 18.99 29.52
N GLU A 59 -6.57 18.97 30.32
CA GLU A 59 -5.23 19.40 29.92
C GLU A 59 -4.63 18.47 28.86
N ALA A 60 -4.72 17.16 29.04
CA ALA A 60 -4.28 16.20 28.04
C ALA A 60 -5.03 16.37 26.69
N ARG A 61 -6.34 16.66 26.75
CA ARG A 61 -7.13 16.99 25.55
C ARG A 61 -6.70 18.31 24.90
N GLN A 62 -6.24 19.28 25.68
CA GLN A 62 -5.68 20.52 25.14
C GLN A 62 -4.40 20.25 24.34
N TRP A 63 -3.47 19.46 24.90
CA TRP A 63 -2.26 19.02 24.17
C TRP A 63 -2.60 18.29 22.87
N MET A 64 -3.64 17.43 22.89
CA MET A 64 -4.10 16.77 21.67
C MET A 64 -4.67 17.75 20.63
N LYS A 65 -5.45 18.76 21.05
CA LYS A 65 -5.98 19.79 20.16
C LYS A 65 -4.89 20.70 19.58
N GLN A 66 -3.81 20.92 20.32
CA GLN A 66 -2.64 21.71 19.88
C GLN A 66 -1.75 20.91 18.94
N GLY A 67 -1.97 19.58 18.85
CA GLY A 67 -1.15 18.69 18.01
C GLY A 67 0.15 18.23 18.70
N ASP A 68 0.34 18.54 19.99
CA ASP A 68 1.53 18.16 20.74
C ASP A 68 1.56 16.66 21.03
N VAL A 69 0.38 16.02 21.14
CA VAL A 69 0.26 14.58 21.39
C VAL A 69 -0.69 13.91 20.40
N ALA A 70 -0.33 12.71 19.98
CA ALA A 70 -1.12 11.88 19.07
C ALA A 70 -2.15 11.01 19.79
N GLY A 71 -2.02 10.87 21.13
CA GLY A 71 -2.95 10.08 21.93
C GLY A 71 -2.87 10.39 23.42
N ILE A 72 -3.88 9.91 24.18
CA ILE A 72 -3.97 10.04 25.62
C ILE A 72 -4.20 8.65 26.20
N LEU A 73 -3.30 8.19 27.05
CA LEU A 73 -3.48 7.01 27.86
C LEU A 73 -4.13 7.41 29.20
N TYR A 74 -5.29 6.85 29.50
CA TYR A 74 -6.00 7.10 30.75
C TYR A 74 -6.00 5.86 31.64
N LEU A 75 -5.40 5.96 32.81
CA LEU A 75 -5.32 4.92 33.83
C LEU A 75 -6.25 5.29 34.97
N PRO A 76 -7.30 4.49 35.28
CA PRO A 76 -8.25 4.80 36.34
C PRO A 76 -7.64 4.64 37.73
N ALA A 77 -8.23 5.27 38.73
CA ALA A 77 -7.72 5.26 40.10
C ALA A 77 -7.69 3.85 40.73
N ASP A 78 -8.57 2.97 40.32
CA ASP A 78 -8.68 1.59 40.81
C ASP A 78 -7.85 0.58 40.00
N PHE A 79 -6.95 1.04 39.10
CA PHE A 79 -6.20 0.21 38.14
C PHE A 79 -5.48 -0.95 38.85
N GLU A 80 -4.57 -0.69 39.77
CA GLU A 80 -3.82 -1.73 40.50
C GLU A 80 -4.72 -2.54 41.47
N ALA A 81 -5.66 -1.88 42.12
CA ALA A 81 -6.55 -2.55 43.07
C ALA A 81 -7.42 -3.63 42.40
N ARG A 82 -7.87 -3.40 41.16
CA ARG A 82 -8.60 -4.41 40.38
C ARG A 82 -7.69 -5.57 39.99
N VAL A 83 -6.51 -5.26 39.48
CA VAL A 83 -5.53 -6.30 39.08
C VAL A 83 -5.16 -7.17 40.31
N ALA A 84 -4.93 -6.56 41.47
CA ALA A 84 -4.64 -7.28 42.71
C ALA A 84 -5.78 -8.21 43.16
N ARG A 85 -7.04 -7.90 42.82
CA ARG A 85 -8.20 -8.76 43.10
C ARG A 85 -8.45 -9.82 42.01
N GLY A 86 -7.63 -9.88 40.97
CA GLY A 86 -7.87 -10.74 39.81
C GLY A 86 -9.04 -10.29 38.96
N GLU A 87 -9.48 -9.04 39.08
CA GLU A 87 -10.53 -8.44 38.28
C GLU A 87 -9.94 -7.82 37.01
N THR A 88 -10.74 -7.73 35.95
CA THR A 88 -10.34 -7.03 34.71
C THR A 88 -10.25 -5.53 34.97
N SER A 89 -9.08 -4.95 34.87
CA SER A 89 -8.89 -3.50 34.84
C SER A 89 -8.88 -2.98 33.42
N VAL A 90 -9.56 -1.86 33.16
CA VAL A 90 -9.69 -1.26 31.85
C VAL A 90 -8.99 0.09 31.87
N PHE A 91 -7.99 0.25 31.03
CA PHE A 91 -7.46 1.57 30.68
C PHE A 91 -8.07 2.03 29.33
N VAL A 92 -8.11 3.33 29.13
CA VAL A 92 -8.67 3.90 27.90
C VAL A 92 -7.58 4.61 27.11
N LEU A 93 -7.48 4.26 25.85
CA LEU A 93 -6.60 4.94 24.90
C LEU A 93 -7.46 5.83 23.98
N TYR A 94 -7.33 7.15 24.16
CA TYR A 94 -7.86 8.11 23.21
C TYR A 94 -6.78 8.41 22.19
N ALA A 95 -7.10 8.33 20.92
CA ALA A 95 -6.13 8.61 19.86
C ALA A 95 -6.74 9.50 18.78
N ALA A 96 -5.92 10.39 18.24
CA ALA A 96 -6.28 11.21 17.11
C ALA A 96 -6.27 10.34 15.84
N THR A 97 -7.41 10.30 15.14
CA THR A 97 -7.59 9.45 13.96
C THR A 97 -7.14 10.12 12.67
N ASP A 98 -6.80 11.39 12.69
CA ASP A 98 -6.22 12.16 11.60
C ASP A 98 -4.81 11.68 11.21
N ALA A 99 -4.06 11.11 12.17
CA ALA A 99 -2.77 10.47 11.97
C ALA A 99 -2.87 8.95 12.16
N PHE A 100 -3.48 8.26 11.21
CA PHE A 100 -3.74 6.81 11.27
C PHE A 100 -2.52 5.96 11.68
N LEU A 101 -1.33 6.32 11.23
CA LEU A 101 -0.09 5.62 11.56
C LEU A 101 0.25 5.76 13.05
N ASN A 102 0.09 6.96 13.62
CA ASN A 102 0.30 7.19 15.05
C ASN A 102 -0.70 6.41 15.88
N PHE A 103 -1.99 6.41 15.46
CA PHE A 103 -3.03 5.61 16.10
C PHE A 103 -2.68 4.13 16.15
N LYS A 104 -2.28 3.55 15.00
CA LYS A 104 -1.89 2.14 14.92
C LYS A 104 -0.68 1.84 15.81
N GLY A 105 0.35 2.69 15.80
CA GLY A 105 1.54 2.51 16.62
C GLY A 105 1.24 2.57 18.13
N LEU A 106 0.36 3.47 18.55
CA LEU A 106 -0.10 3.60 19.94
C LEU A 106 -0.93 2.39 20.37
N GLN A 107 -1.86 1.95 19.55
CA GLN A 107 -2.71 0.79 19.84
C GLN A 107 -1.86 -0.48 20.00
N GLU A 108 -0.92 -0.69 19.10
CA GLU A 108 -0.05 -1.86 19.11
C GLU A 108 0.90 -1.86 20.31
N SER A 109 1.59 -0.75 20.58
CA SER A 109 2.49 -0.64 21.73
C SER A 109 1.76 -0.80 23.05
N SER A 110 0.58 -0.18 23.20
CA SER A 110 -0.25 -0.34 24.40
C SER A 110 -0.70 -1.79 24.62
N ALA A 111 -1.09 -2.49 23.54
CA ALA A 111 -1.46 -3.91 23.61
C ALA A 111 -0.27 -4.80 23.99
N ARG A 112 0.90 -4.59 23.40
CA ARG A 112 2.13 -5.33 23.74
C ARG A 112 2.55 -5.15 25.19
N VAL A 113 2.53 -3.91 25.69
CA VAL A 113 2.85 -3.61 27.08
C VAL A 113 1.84 -4.26 28.03
N MET A 114 0.54 -4.20 27.70
CA MET A 114 -0.50 -4.85 28.49
C MET A 114 -0.27 -6.37 28.60
N LEU A 115 0.07 -7.03 27.49
CA LEU A 115 0.37 -8.46 27.51
C LEU A 115 1.61 -8.77 28.36
N ALA A 116 2.68 -7.98 28.22
CA ALA A 116 3.91 -8.17 29.00
C ALA A 116 3.68 -7.98 30.52
N VAL A 117 2.92 -6.95 30.91
CA VAL A 117 2.56 -6.71 32.32
C VAL A 117 1.67 -7.82 32.85
N ASN A 118 0.69 -8.28 32.09
CA ASN A 118 -0.16 -9.39 32.49
C ASN A 118 0.63 -10.68 32.68
N ASP A 119 1.56 -11.00 31.77
CA ASP A 119 2.38 -12.20 31.88
C ASP A 119 3.32 -12.15 33.10
N ALA A 120 3.95 -11.00 33.38
CA ALA A 120 4.77 -10.81 34.58
C ALA A 120 3.96 -11.02 35.87
N HIS A 121 2.77 -10.41 35.98
CA HIS A 121 1.92 -10.56 37.15
C HIS A 121 1.35 -11.97 37.31
N ARG A 122 1.10 -12.68 36.23
CA ARG A 122 0.70 -14.09 36.30
C ARG A 122 1.82 -14.97 36.82
N MET A 123 3.05 -14.74 36.37
CA MET A 123 4.20 -15.52 36.86
C MET A 123 4.47 -15.26 38.36
N GLU A 124 4.36 -14.02 38.83
CA GLU A 124 4.45 -13.70 40.22
C GLU A 124 3.33 -14.35 41.04
N GLY A 125 2.09 -14.31 40.54
CA GLY A 125 0.93 -14.95 41.19
C GLY A 125 1.01 -16.48 41.23
N THR A 126 1.66 -17.12 40.27
CA THR A 126 1.83 -18.58 40.27
C THR A 126 2.92 -19.08 41.22
N VAL A 127 3.92 -18.26 41.51
CA VAL A 127 4.99 -18.62 42.47
C VAL A 127 4.51 -18.73 43.88
N PHE A 128 3.46 -18.00 44.26
CA PHE A 128 2.88 -17.97 45.63
C PHE A 128 1.64 -18.87 45.82
N LEU A 129 1.14 -19.49 44.75
CA LEU A 129 -0.03 -20.37 44.85
C LEU A 129 0.39 -21.81 45.15
N PRO A 130 -0.33 -22.49 46.08
CA PRO A 130 -0.12 -23.90 46.29
C PRO A 130 -0.44 -24.71 45.01
N PRO A 131 0.08 -25.91 44.86
CA PRO A 131 -0.06 -26.70 43.61
C PRO A 131 -1.48 -26.86 43.05
N GLN A 132 -2.51 -26.78 43.93
CA GLN A 132 -3.92 -26.82 43.57
C GLN A 132 -4.37 -25.46 42.92
N GLY A 133 -3.74 -24.36 43.30
CA GLY A 133 -4.02 -23.04 42.72
C GLY A 133 -3.41 -22.88 41.33
N LEU A 134 -2.29 -23.56 41.05
CA LEU A 134 -1.66 -23.61 39.70
C LEU A 134 -2.60 -24.19 38.65
N LEU A 135 -3.36 -25.24 38.98
CA LEU A 135 -4.36 -25.83 38.09
C LEU A 135 -5.54 -24.87 37.83
N ALA A 136 -5.97 -24.13 38.85
CA ALA A 136 -7.04 -23.14 38.68
C ALA A 136 -6.61 -21.94 37.82
N VAL A 137 -5.36 -21.48 37.94
CA VAL A 137 -4.81 -20.39 37.13
C VAL A 137 -4.57 -20.89 35.68
N ALA A 138 -4.10 -22.13 35.50
CA ALA A 138 -3.95 -22.71 34.18
C ALA A 138 -5.30 -22.94 33.47
N SER A 139 -6.36 -23.29 34.22
CA SER A 139 -7.70 -23.47 33.69
C SER A 139 -8.46 -22.15 33.46
N SER A 140 -8.10 -21.09 34.21
CA SER A 140 -8.65 -19.74 34.03
C SER A 140 -7.85 -18.89 33.02
N ALA A 141 -6.76 -19.43 32.46
CA ALA A 141 -6.00 -18.77 31.42
C ALA A 141 -6.86 -18.71 30.14
N PRO A 142 -7.38 -17.54 29.75
CA PRO A 142 -7.99 -17.43 28.44
C PRO A 142 -6.96 -17.81 27.39
N VAL A 143 -7.43 -18.30 26.26
CA VAL A 143 -6.62 -18.66 25.10
C VAL A 143 -5.55 -17.61 24.87
N SER A 144 -4.27 -17.97 24.95
CA SER A 144 -3.18 -17.07 24.59
C SER A 144 -3.21 -16.88 23.09
N VAL A 145 -3.60 -15.70 22.65
CA VAL A 145 -3.52 -15.34 21.21
C VAL A 145 -2.08 -14.93 20.93
N SER A 146 -1.33 -15.84 20.29
CA SER A 146 -0.04 -15.50 19.70
C SER A 146 -0.29 -14.96 18.30
N GLY A 147 -0.25 -13.67 18.13
CA GLY A 147 -0.31 -13.01 16.83
C GLY A 147 1.10 -12.92 16.22
N THR A 148 1.37 -13.68 15.17
CA THR A 148 2.58 -13.53 14.37
C THR A 148 2.20 -12.96 13.01
N ALA A 149 2.82 -11.85 12.62
CA ALA A 149 2.67 -11.31 11.26
C ALA A 149 3.32 -12.26 10.26
N LEU A 150 2.51 -12.97 9.47
CA LEU A 150 3.00 -14.00 8.56
C LEU A 150 3.78 -13.44 7.36
N TYR A 151 3.39 -12.29 6.84
CA TYR A 151 3.89 -11.79 5.56
C TYR A 151 4.62 -10.44 5.65
N ASN A 152 4.26 -9.59 6.58
CA ASN A 152 4.93 -8.32 6.84
C ASN A 152 5.55 -8.37 8.25
N TYR A 153 6.64 -9.12 8.40
CA TYR A 153 7.30 -9.32 9.70
C TYR A 153 7.83 -8.02 10.32
N THR A 154 8.01 -6.98 9.53
CA THR A 154 8.38 -5.65 10.02
C THR A 154 7.18 -4.86 10.52
N GLU A 155 5.95 -5.33 10.22
CA GLU A 155 4.68 -4.65 10.48
C GLU A 155 4.64 -3.20 9.98
N GLY A 156 5.58 -2.88 9.08
CA GLY A 156 5.79 -1.54 8.56
C GLY A 156 4.76 -1.16 7.50
N TYR A 157 4.26 0.06 7.60
CA TYR A 157 3.33 0.61 6.60
C TYR A 157 4.00 0.75 5.22
N GLY A 158 5.27 1.16 5.18
CA GLY A 158 6.03 1.26 3.95
C GLY A 158 6.18 -0.10 3.26
N SER A 159 6.54 -1.15 4.01
CA SER A 159 6.66 -2.51 3.47
C SER A 159 5.34 -3.06 2.91
N TYR A 160 4.21 -2.59 3.41
CA TYR A 160 2.89 -2.90 2.88
C TYR A 160 2.53 -2.10 1.63
N LEU A 161 2.72 -0.78 1.67
CA LEU A 161 2.23 0.14 0.63
C LEU A 161 3.16 0.26 -0.57
N ILE A 162 4.48 0.30 -0.35
CA ILE A 162 5.47 0.56 -1.42
C ILE A 162 5.34 -0.43 -2.59
N PRO A 163 5.23 -1.75 -2.38
CA PRO A 163 5.08 -2.71 -3.47
C PRO A 163 3.91 -2.36 -4.41
N ALA A 164 2.77 -1.99 -3.85
CA ALA A 164 1.59 -1.60 -4.61
C ALA A 164 1.81 -0.30 -5.40
N VAL A 165 2.39 0.72 -4.74
CA VAL A 165 2.66 2.02 -5.33
C VAL A 165 3.64 1.91 -6.50
N LEU A 166 4.65 1.06 -6.43
CA LEU A 166 5.60 0.86 -7.52
C LEU A 166 4.93 0.35 -8.81
N ILE A 167 3.98 -0.58 -8.69
CA ILE A 167 3.20 -1.06 -9.85
C ILE A 167 2.33 0.07 -10.44
N VAL A 168 1.69 0.88 -9.58
CA VAL A 168 0.90 2.03 -10.04
C VAL A 168 1.79 3.06 -10.73
N ILE A 169 3.01 3.32 -10.23
CA ILE A 169 3.99 4.23 -10.87
C ILE A 169 4.36 3.73 -12.28
N ILE A 170 4.64 2.44 -12.43
CA ILE A 170 4.93 1.84 -13.74
C ILE A 170 3.74 2.04 -14.68
N PHE A 171 2.52 1.71 -14.22
CA PHE A 171 1.30 1.86 -15.00
C PHE A 171 1.08 3.30 -15.47
N GLN A 172 1.01 4.24 -14.53
CA GLN A 172 0.67 5.63 -14.85
C GLN A 172 1.74 6.32 -15.70
N THR A 173 3.02 6.07 -15.44
CA THR A 173 4.10 6.68 -16.22
C THR A 173 4.14 6.12 -17.63
N MET A 174 3.90 4.81 -17.82
CA MET A 174 3.82 4.19 -19.14
C MET A 174 2.62 4.73 -19.93
N LEU A 175 1.45 4.81 -19.31
CA LEU A 175 0.25 5.38 -19.90
C LEU A 175 0.50 6.84 -20.34
N MET A 176 1.12 7.65 -19.46
CA MET A 176 1.41 9.06 -19.70
C MET A 176 2.39 9.23 -20.86
N VAL A 177 3.51 8.52 -20.89
CA VAL A 177 4.52 8.65 -21.93
C VAL A 177 3.94 8.28 -23.31
N ILE A 178 3.20 7.18 -23.40
CA ILE A 178 2.59 6.74 -24.67
C ILE A 178 1.51 7.75 -25.12
N ALA A 179 0.70 8.26 -24.19
CA ALA A 179 -0.34 9.23 -24.51
C ALA A 179 0.24 10.58 -24.95
N MET A 180 1.31 11.08 -24.31
CA MET A 180 2.01 12.30 -24.72
C MET A 180 2.61 12.17 -26.13
N LEU A 181 3.33 11.08 -26.40
CA LEU A 181 3.92 10.84 -27.74
C LEU A 181 2.86 10.74 -28.82
N THR A 182 1.70 10.13 -28.53
CA THR A 182 0.59 10.10 -29.49
C THR A 182 -0.10 11.43 -29.65
N GLY A 183 -0.11 12.28 -28.60
CA GLY A 183 -0.54 13.68 -28.67
C GLY A 183 0.35 14.53 -29.58
N GLU A 184 1.69 14.44 -29.42
CA GLU A 184 2.65 15.09 -30.31
C GLU A 184 2.46 14.71 -31.78
N GLU A 185 2.21 13.41 -32.02
CA GLU A 185 1.92 12.95 -33.39
C GLU A 185 0.57 13.47 -33.91
N ALA A 186 -0.42 13.68 -33.04
CA ALA A 186 -1.69 14.29 -33.42
C ALA A 186 -1.50 15.76 -33.81
N GLU A 187 -0.67 16.49 -33.08
CA GLU A 187 -0.29 17.87 -33.41
C GLU A 187 0.47 17.95 -34.75
N ALA A 188 1.46 17.06 -34.95
CA ALA A 188 2.19 16.98 -36.21
C ALA A 188 1.27 16.68 -37.41
N ARG A 189 0.28 15.82 -37.24
CA ARG A 189 -0.73 15.54 -38.29
C ARG A 189 -1.58 16.76 -38.61
N ARG A 190 -1.96 17.56 -37.61
CA ARG A 190 -2.70 18.82 -37.82
C ARG A 190 -1.88 19.84 -38.65
N LYS A 191 -0.56 19.82 -38.48
CA LYS A 191 0.38 20.64 -39.25
C LYS A 191 0.68 20.05 -40.63
N GLY A 192 -0.03 18.98 -41.04
CA GLY A 192 0.16 18.34 -42.37
C GLY A 192 1.32 17.34 -42.44
N ILE A 193 2.05 17.11 -41.34
CA ILE A 193 3.17 16.19 -41.26
C ILE A 193 2.62 14.77 -41.06
N ARG A 194 2.80 13.89 -42.02
CA ARG A 194 2.39 12.48 -41.92
C ARG A 194 3.59 11.62 -41.55
N LEU A 195 3.66 11.23 -40.27
CA LEU A 195 4.75 10.38 -39.77
C LEU A 195 4.55 8.90 -40.07
N MET A 196 3.29 8.44 -40.17
CA MET A 196 2.96 7.03 -40.41
C MET A 196 1.72 6.86 -41.26
N ARG A 197 1.61 5.68 -41.93
CA ARG A 197 0.47 5.30 -42.74
C ARG A 197 0.12 3.84 -42.48
N ALA A 198 -1.16 3.56 -42.27
CA ALA A 198 -1.69 2.22 -41.99
C ALA A 198 -2.78 1.89 -42.99
N ASP A 199 -2.40 1.63 -44.26
CA ASP A 199 -3.36 1.35 -45.35
C ASP A 199 -3.87 -0.09 -45.29
N SER A 200 -3.10 -1.00 -44.73
CA SER A 200 -3.44 -2.42 -44.58
C SER A 200 -3.45 -2.86 -43.10
N LEU A 201 -4.10 -4.01 -42.86
CA LEU A 201 -4.03 -4.65 -41.52
C LEU A 201 -2.57 -4.98 -41.15
N LYS A 202 -1.75 -5.38 -42.14
CA LYS A 202 -0.35 -5.69 -41.94
C LYS A 202 0.45 -4.47 -41.48
N ASP A 203 0.18 -3.30 -42.05
CA ASP A 203 0.81 -2.04 -41.64
C ASP A 203 0.38 -1.65 -40.22
N THR A 204 -0.90 -1.80 -39.94
CA THR A 204 -1.44 -1.55 -38.58
C THR A 204 -0.77 -2.44 -37.54
N LEU A 205 -0.64 -3.75 -37.83
CA LEU A 205 0.04 -4.70 -36.94
C LEU A 205 1.53 -4.34 -36.73
N ARG A 206 2.22 -3.91 -37.80
CA ARG A 206 3.62 -3.46 -37.70
C ARG A 206 3.75 -2.21 -36.80
N ILE A 207 2.86 -1.23 -36.97
CA ILE A 207 2.89 0.00 -36.20
C ILE A 207 2.60 -0.30 -34.73
N VAL A 208 1.52 -1.01 -34.41
CA VAL A 208 1.14 -1.36 -33.04
C VAL A 208 2.20 -2.26 -32.41
N GLY A 209 2.62 -3.32 -33.11
CA GLY A 209 3.62 -4.25 -32.59
C GLY A 209 4.98 -3.60 -32.36
N GLY A 210 5.45 -2.79 -33.30
CA GLY A 210 6.73 -2.07 -33.17
C GLY A 210 6.73 -1.08 -32.01
N ARG A 211 5.66 -0.31 -31.85
CA ARG A 211 5.51 0.63 -30.73
C ARG A 211 5.44 -0.11 -29.39
N THR A 212 4.55 -1.10 -29.29
CA THR A 212 4.41 -1.91 -28.10
C THR A 212 5.73 -2.55 -27.69
N PHE A 213 6.48 -3.10 -28.68
CA PHE A 213 7.79 -3.71 -28.42
C PHE A 213 8.79 -2.71 -27.80
N VAL A 214 8.89 -1.50 -28.35
CA VAL A 214 9.79 -0.46 -27.83
C VAL A 214 9.40 -0.05 -26.41
N TYR A 215 8.11 0.23 -26.16
CA TYR A 215 7.63 0.60 -24.83
C TYR A 215 7.80 -0.55 -23.85
N PHE A 216 7.49 -1.78 -24.25
CA PHE A 216 7.66 -2.97 -23.43
C PHE A 216 9.13 -3.12 -22.99
N MET A 217 10.09 -3.08 -23.92
CA MET A 217 11.50 -3.22 -23.58
C MET A 217 11.99 -2.11 -22.67
N LEU A 218 11.59 -0.87 -22.91
CA LEU A 218 11.93 0.27 -22.05
C LEU A 218 11.40 0.07 -20.63
N TYR A 219 10.14 -0.36 -20.51
CA TYR A 219 9.52 -0.54 -19.20
C TYR A 219 9.93 -1.84 -18.50
N VAL A 220 10.41 -2.84 -19.19
CA VAL A 220 11.12 -3.97 -18.58
C VAL A 220 12.35 -3.47 -17.81
N VAL A 221 13.16 -2.60 -18.39
CA VAL A 221 14.35 -2.04 -17.72
C VAL A 221 13.94 -1.22 -16.48
N PHE A 222 12.91 -0.36 -16.59
CA PHE A 222 12.42 0.39 -15.44
C PHE A 222 11.81 -0.49 -14.36
N SER A 223 11.12 -1.57 -14.75
CA SER A 223 10.54 -2.52 -13.80
C SER A 223 11.62 -3.31 -13.06
N LEU A 224 12.68 -3.74 -13.73
CA LEU A 224 13.81 -4.39 -13.08
C LEU A 224 14.50 -3.46 -12.07
N PHE A 225 14.59 -2.17 -12.38
CA PHE A 225 15.08 -1.19 -11.42
C PHE A 225 14.14 -1.02 -10.23
N LEU A 226 12.85 -0.74 -10.48
CA LEU A 226 11.88 -0.41 -9.44
C LEU A 226 11.51 -1.61 -8.56
N LEU A 227 11.35 -2.79 -9.14
CA LEU A 227 10.87 -3.99 -8.43
C LEU A 227 12.00 -4.93 -8.01
N GLY A 228 13.17 -4.81 -8.63
CA GLY A 228 14.34 -5.63 -8.31
C GLY A 228 15.36 -4.86 -7.47
N LEU A 229 16.03 -3.88 -8.06
CA LEU A 229 17.14 -3.19 -7.41
C LEU A 229 16.71 -2.32 -6.24
N LEU A 230 15.63 -1.56 -6.39
CA LEU A 230 15.20 -0.57 -5.40
C LEU A 230 14.76 -1.20 -4.07
N PRO A 231 13.91 -2.25 -4.04
CA PRO A 231 13.58 -2.94 -2.79
C PRO A 231 14.80 -3.51 -2.09
N HIS A 232 15.77 -4.01 -2.85
CA HIS A 232 17.03 -4.53 -2.29
C HIS A 232 17.85 -3.42 -1.61
N LEU A 233 17.97 -2.24 -2.22
CA LEU A 233 18.69 -1.09 -1.66
C LEU A 233 18.05 -0.56 -0.36
N PHE A 234 16.72 -0.62 -0.26
CA PHE A 234 15.97 -0.13 0.91
C PHE A 234 15.57 -1.23 1.90
N SER A 235 16.11 -2.45 1.73
CA SER A 235 15.83 -3.60 2.61
C SER A 235 14.33 -3.85 2.79
N ILE A 236 13.54 -3.64 1.74
CA ILE A 236 12.11 -3.95 1.75
C ILE A 236 11.95 -5.48 1.70
N PRO A 237 11.13 -6.07 2.58
CA PRO A 237 10.90 -7.50 2.57
C PRO A 237 10.48 -8.02 1.20
N HIS A 238 11.19 -9.02 0.71
CA HIS A 238 10.98 -9.67 -0.56
C HIS A 238 11.11 -11.18 -0.36
N ILE A 239 9.98 -11.88 -0.43
CA ILE A 239 9.91 -13.33 -0.18
C ILE A 239 9.73 -14.09 -1.50
N GLY A 240 9.17 -13.45 -2.51
CA GLY A 240 8.73 -14.07 -3.74
C GLY A 240 9.83 -14.47 -4.72
N SER A 241 9.49 -15.34 -5.67
CA SER A 241 10.35 -15.73 -6.78
C SER A 241 10.45 -14.61 -7.82
N GLY A 242 11.66 -14.17 -8.14
CA GLY A 242 11.89 -13.18 -9.21
C GLY A 242 11.36 -13.64 -10.58
N GLY A 243 11.41 -14.93 -10.88
CA GLY A 243 10.89 -15.53 -12.13
C GLY A 243 9.37 -15.37 -12.25
N ASP A 244 8.64 -15.57 -11.16
CA ASP A 244 7.18 -15.43 -11.13
C ASP A 244 6.77 -13.96 -11.30
N ILE A 245 7.51 -13.04 -10.68
CA ILE A 245 7.29 -11.59 -10.84
C ILE A 245 7.53 -11.18 -12.29
N VAL A 246 8.63 -11.60 -12.92
CA VAL A 246 8.92 -11.30 -14.33
C VAL A 246 7.82 -11.85 -15.24
N THR A 247 7.34 -13.07 -14.98
CA THR A 247 6.25 -13.67 -15.76
C THR A 247 4.95 -12.89 -15.64
N MET A 248 4.62 -12.42 -14.43
CA MET A 248 3.45 -11.56 -14.18
C MET A 248 3.57 -10.20 -14.88
N MET A 249 4.77 -9.63 -14.96
CA MET A 249 4.98 -8.34 -15.60
C MET A 249 4.71 -8.35 -17.10
N ILE A 250 4.80 -9.50 -17.79
CA ILE A 250 4.57 -9.60 -19.23
C ILE A 250 3.16 -9.15 -19.63
N PRO A 251 2.07 -9.78 -19.16
CA PRO A 251 0.72 -9.34 -19.52
C PRO A 251 0.38 -7.95 -18.99
N PHE A 252 0.93 -7.56 -17.84
CA PHE A 252 0.75 -6.22 -17.27
C PHE A 252 1.29 -5.12 -18.20
N LEU A 253 2.55 -5.21 -18.63
CA LEU A 253 3.17 -4.22 -19.51
C LEU A 253 2.54 -4.21 -20.90
N LEU A 254 2.21 -5.39 -21.46
CA LEU A 254 1.51 -5.49 -22.74
C LEU A 254 0.11 -4.87 -22.66
N GLY A 255 -0.66 -5.22 -21.64
CA GLY A 255 -2.00 -4.68 -21.41
C GLY A 255 -2.00 -3.16 -21.26
N THR A 256 -1.04 -2.63 -20.48
CA THR A 256 -0.87 -1.19 -20.30
C THR A 256 -0.50 -0.48 -21.61
N SER A 257 0.43 -1.04 -22.41
CA SER A 257 0.79 -0.50 -23.70
C SER A 257 -0.40 -0.42 -24.64
N PHE A 258 -1.16 -1.51 -24.75
CA PHE A 258 -2.32 -1.57 -25.62
C PHE A 258 -3.45 -0.66 -25.14
N LEU A 259 -3.69 -0.57 -23.84
CA LEU A 259 -4.65 0.40 -23.29
C LEU A 259 -4.26 1.83 -23.66
N ALA A 260 -2.99 2.21 -23.47
CA ALA A 260 -2.49 3.53 -23.81
C ALA A 260 -2.68 3.85 -25.30
N LEU A 261 -2.35 2.91 -26.19
CA LEU A 261 -2.56 3.06 -27.63
C LEU A 261 -4.07 3.10 -28.00
N ALA A 262 -4.91 2.34 -27.30
CA ALA A 262 -6.34 2.35 -27.54
C ALA A 262 -7.00 3.69 -27.19
N VAL A 263 -6.62 4.31 -26.07
CA VAL A 263 -7.15 5.61 -25.64
C VAL A 263 -6.49 6.80 -26.35
N SER A 264 -5.45 6.57 -27.10
CA SER A 264 -4.64 7.61 -27.77
C SER A 264 -5.44 8.53 -28.71
N ARG A 265 -6.57 8.05 -29.26
CA ARG A 265 -7.42 8.89 -30.14
C ARG A 265 -8.09 10.07 -29.43
N TRP A 266 -8.20 10.01 -28.12
CA TRP A 266 -8.83 11.07 -27.33
C TRP A 266 -7.87 12.23 -27.05
N PHE A 267 -6.57 11.99 -27.19
CA PHE A 267 -5.55 13.03 -27.00
C PHE A 267 -5.21 13.70 -28.33
N THR A 268 -5.36 15.00 -28.35
CA THR A 268 -5.14 15.86 -29.52
C THR A 268 -3.91 16.74 -29.40
N ASP A 269 -3.34 16.80 -28.21
CA ASP A 269 -2.16 17.54 -27.84
C ASP A 269 -1.32 16.76 -26.83
N SER A 270 -0.09 17.21 -26.58
CA SER A 270 0.85 16.53 -25.69
C SER A 270 0.65 16.85 -24.20
N GLU A 271 -0.07 17.94 -23.88
CA GLU A 271 -0.20 18.43 -22.49
C GLU A 271 -1.40 17.80 -21.76
N ALA A 272 -2.54 17.61 -22.45
CA ALA A 272 -3.76 17.08 -21.86
C ALA A 272 -3.58 15.71 -21.18
N PRO A 273 -2.83 14.74 -21.75
CA PRO A 273 -2.56 13.46 -21.09
C PRO A 273 -1.86 13.62 -19.74
N LEU A 274 -0.91 14.54 -19.63
CA LEU A 274 -0.17 14.79 -18.40
C LEU A 274 -1.10 15.18 -17.26
N LEU A 275 -1.96 16.17 -17.48
CA LEU A 275 -2.89 16.67 -16.48
C LEU A 275 -3.93 15.62 -16.10
N MET A 276 -4.51 14.94 -17.10
CA MET A 276 -5.53 13.93 -16.87
C MET A 276 -4.98 12.74 -16.05
N ILE A 277 -3.83 12.19 -16.44
CA ILE A 277 -3.28 11.01 -15.77
C ILE A 277 -2.76 11.38 -14.38
N ALA A 278 -2.18 12.56 -14.19
CA ALA A 278 -1.79 13.06 -12.88
C ALA A 278 -3.00 13.20 -11.94
N PHE A 279 -4.12 13.71 -12.44
CA PHE A 279 -5.37 13.84 -11.66
C PHE A 279 -5.91 12.47 -11.20
N PHE A 280 -5.90 11.47 -12.08
CA PHE A 280 -6.37 10.13 -11.76
C PHE A 280 -5.36 9.28 -10.99
N SER A 281 -4.12 9.75 -10.78
CA SER A 281 -3.05 8.96 -10.15
C SER A 281 -3.40 8.43 -8.75
N VAL A 282 -4.01 9.28 -7.93
CA VAL A 282 -4.47 8.92 -6.58
C VAL A 282 -5.63 7.92 -6.67
N GLY A 283 -6.54 8.08 -7.63
CA GLY A 283 -7.65 7.16 -7.86
C GLY A 283 -7.21 5.73 -8.16
N TYR A 284 -6.08 5.55 -8.87
CA TYR A 284 -5.55 4.22 -9.17
C TYR A 284 -5.07 3.48 -7.92
N ILE A 285 -4.52 4.18 -6.92
CA ILE A 285 -4.11 3.57 -5.64
C ILE A 285 -5.33 3.05 -4.89
N PHE A 286 -6.41 3.84 -4.83
CA PHE A 286 -7.65 3.40 -4.20
C PHE A 286 -8.29 2.23 -4.94
N LEU A 287 -8.33 2.28 -6.27
CA LEU A 287 -8.87 1.20 -7.10
C LEU A 287 -8.01 -0.08 -7.09
N SER A 288 -6.75 0.00 -6.64
CA SER A 288 -5.85 -1.16 -6.60
C SER A 288 -6.27 -2.25 -5.62
N GLY A 289 -7.15 -1.95 -4.64
CA GLY A 289 -7.56 -2.89 -3.60
C GLY A 289 -6.59 -2.95 -2.40
N VAL A 290 -5.49 -2.19 -2.40
CA VAL A 290 -4.52 -2.16 -1.31
C VAL A 290 -4.90 -1.16 -0.22
N SER A 291 -5.37 0.03 -0.59
CA SER A 291 -5.82 1.04 0.38
C SER A 291 -7.13 0.66 1.05
N TYR A 292 -8.00 -0.05 0.33
CA TYR A 292 -9.29 -0.53 0.81
C TYR A 292 -9.58 -1.89 0.18
N PRO A 293 -9.97 -2.93 0.97
CA PRO A 293 -10.22 -4.28 0.44
C PRO A 293 -11.27 -4.28 -0.69
N LEU A 294 -10.95 -4.98 -1.77
CA LEU A 294 -11.78 -5.00 -2.98
C LEU A 294 -13.18 -5.57 -2.68
N GLU A 295 -13.26 -6.56 -1.81
CA GLU A 295 -14.50 -7.27 -1.41
C GLU A 295 -15.48 -6.34 -0.69
N LEU A 296 -14.99 -5.28 -0.05
CA LEU A 296 -15.79 -4.29 0.67
C LEU A 296 -16.21 -3.11 -0.21
N MET A 297 -15.69 -3.03 -1.42
CA MET A 297 -16.07 -1.97 -2.37
C MET A 297 -17.45 -2.26 -2.96
N PRO A 298 -18.27 -1.22 -3.28
CA PRO A 298 -19.45 -1.38 -4.11
C PRO A 298 -19.11 -2.00 -5.48
N TRP A 299 -20.03 -2.79 -6.04
CA TRP A 299 -19.82 -3.55 -7.27
C TRP A 299 -19.30 -2.73 -8.46
N TYR A 300 -19.70 -1.46 -8.58
CA TYR A 300 -19.23 -0.58 -9.65
C TYR A 300 -17.76 -0.19 -9.51
N TRP A 301 -17.23 -0.04 -8.29
CA TRP A 301 -15.80 0.17 -8.06
C TRP A 301 -15.00 -1.12 -8.27
N GLN A 302 -15.56 -2.27 -7.89
CA GLN A 302 -14.95 -3.57 -8.22
C GLN A 302 -14.81 -3.73 -9.73
N THR A 303 -15.85 -3.35 -10.51
CA THR A 303 -15.79 -3.38 -11.97
C THR A 303 -14.72 -2.41 -12.51
N ALA A 304 -14.64 -1.20 -11.95
CA ALA A 304 -13.61 -0.23 -12.32
C ALA A 304 -12.18 -0.73 -12.03
N HIS A 305 -11.97 -1.50 -10.97
CA HIS A 305 -10.69 -2.15 -10.68
C HIS A 305 -10.23 -3.04 -11.85
N TYR A 306 -11.12 -3.85 -12.39
CA TYR A 306 -10.82 -4.75 -13.51
C TYR A 306 -10.70 -4.05 -14.87
N LEU A 307 -11.05 -2.77 -14.96
CA LEU A 307 -10.88 -1.99 -16.18
C LEU A 307 -9.41 -1.57 -16.42
N PHE A 308 -8.62 -1.44 -15.37
CA PHE A 308 -7.24 -0.99 -15.47
C PHE A 308 -6.27 -2.13 -15.19
N PRO A 309 -5.22 -2.36 -16.04
CA PRO A 309 -4.21 -3.39 -15.79
C PRO A 309 -3.51 -3.27 -14.42
N ALA A 310 -3.43 -2.06 -13.88
CA ALA A 310 -2.84 -1.82 -12.56
C ALA A 310 -3.58 -2.54 -11.42
N GLY A 311 -4.92 -2.65 -11.48
CA GLY A 311 -5.71 -3.30 -10.44
C GLY A 311 -5.26 -4.75 -10.17
N PRO A 312 -5.48 -5.68 -11.10
CA PRO A 312 -5.06 -7.07 -10.93
C PRO A 312 -3.54 -7.22 -10.78
N ALA A 313 -2.73 -6.35 -11.42
CA ALA A 313 -1.28 -6.40 -11.28
C ALA A 313 -0.79 -6.09 -9.87
N VAL A 314 -1.38 -5.09 -9.19
CA VAL A 314 -1.05 -4.76 -7.79
C VAL A 314 -1.36 -5.93 -6.88
N LEU A 315 -2.55 -6.52 -6.97
CA LEU A 315 -2.94 -7.66 -6.14
C LEU A 315 -2.05 -8.89 -6.40
N ALA A 316 -1.73 -9.16 -7.67
CA ALA A 316 -0.81 -10.24 -8.04
C ALA A 316 0.60 -9.98 -7.49
N PHE A 317 1.12 -8.77 -7.64
CA PHE A 317 2.46 -8.41 -7.18
C PHE A 317 2.59 -8.50 -5.66
N VAL A 318 1.62 -8.00 -4.91
CA VAL A 318 1.64 -8.10 -3.44
C VAL A 318 1.62 -9.57 -2.99
N LYS A 319 0.80 -10.43 -3.62
CA LYS A 319 0.79 -11.87 -3.32
C LYS A 319 2.12 -12.55 -3.64
N LEU A 320 2.70 -12.28 -4.81
CA LEU A 320 3.97 -12.86 -5.22
C LEU A 320 5.13 -12.32 -4.39
N ASN A 321 5.26 -11.00 -4.28
CA ASN A 321 6.43 -10.35 -3.67
C ASN A 321 6.42 -10.44 -2.14
N SER A 322 5.28 -10.10 -1.51
CA SER A 322 5.21 -9.93 -0.06
C SER A 322 4.72 -11.16 0.68
N MET A 323 3.89 -12.00 0.02
CA MET A 323 3.34 -13.21 0.62
C MET A 323 4.06 -14.49 0.20
N GLY A 324 5.02 -14.40 -0.76
CA GLY A 324 5.74 -15.57 -1.26
C GLY A 324 4.86 -16.55 -2.04
N GLY A 325 3.75 -16.07 -2.60
CA GLY A 325 2.87 -16.85 -3.46
C GLY A 325 3.53 -17.27 -4.77
N THR A 326 2.92 -18.21 -5.47
CA THR A 326 3.32 -18.73 -6.77
C THR A 326 2.40 -18.22 -7.88
N LEU A 327 2.76 -18.45 -9.16
CA LEU A 327 1.89 -18.10 -10.29
C LEU A 327 0.51 -18.78 -10.21
N ALA A 328 0.41 -19.94 -9.57
CA ALA A 328 -0.87 -20.63 -9.35
C ALA A 328 -1.80 -19.81 -8.44
N ASP A 329 -1.25 -19.15 -7.40
CA ASP A 329 -2.01 -18.36 -6.43
C ASP A 329 -2.54 -17.04 -7.01
N VAL A 330 -1.93 -16.57 -8.10
CA VAL A 330 -2.31 -15.33 -8.80
C VAL A 330 -2.93 -15.60 -10.17
N TRP A 331 -3.30 -16.85 -10.46
CA TRP A 331 -3.89 -17.23 -11.74
C TRP A 331 -5.10 -16.40 -12.15
N PRO A 332 -6.06 -16.07 -11.26
CA PRO A 332 -7.20 -15.21 -11.63
C PRO A 332 -6.77 -13.82 -12.10
N GLN A 333 -5.79 -13.21 -11.44
CA GLN A 333 -5.24 -11.92 -11.82
C GLN A 333 -4.48 -11.99 -13.16
N MET A 334 -3.71 -13.06 -13.35
CA MET A 334 -3.01 -13.33 -14.61
C MET A 334 -3.98 -13.49 -15.78
N LEU A 335 -5.03 -14.28 -15.59
CA LEU A 335 -6.07 -14.47 -16.60
C LEU A 335 -6.76 -13.14 -16.95
N THR A 336 -7.09 -12.34 -15.95
CA THR A 336 -7.67 -11.00 -16.17
C THR A 336 -6.75 -10.13 -17.01
N MET A 337 -5.46 -10.07 -16.69
CA MET A 337 -4.48 -9.28 -17.45
C MET A 337 -4.33 -9.80 -18.89
N TRP A 338 -4.35 -11.10 -19.13
CA TRP A 338 -4.32 -11.66 -20.48
C TRP A 338 -5.59 -11.33 -21.28
N ILE A 339 -6.77 -11.36 -20.64
CA ILE A 339 -8.01 -10.89 -21.28
C ILE A 339 -7.90 -9.41 -21.65
N GLN A 340 -7.35 -8.58 -20.76
CA GLN A 340 -7.11 -7.17 -21.04
C GLN A 340 -6.13 -6.97 -22.21
N VAL A 341 -5.07 -7.78 -22.33
CA VAL A 341 -4.15 -7.77 -23.47
C VAL A 341 -4.91 -8.00 -24.79
N LEU A 342 -5.81 -8.99 -24.85
CA LEU A 342 -6.60 -9.29 -26.02
C LEU A 342 -7.59 -8.15 -26.35
N VAL A 343 -8.33 -7.69 -25.35
CA VAL A 343 -9.33 -6.62 -25.54
C VAL A 343 -8.66 -5.31 -25.95
N TYR A 344 -7.66 -4.87 -25.20
CA TYR A 344 -6.99 -3.60 -25.50
C TYR A 344 -6.11 -3.69 -26.74
N GLY A 345 -5.56 -4.86 -27.04
CA GLY A 345 -4.85 -5.11 -28.30
C GLY A 345 -5.75 -4.92 -29.52
N THR A 346 -6.95 -5.50 -29.50
CA THR A 346 -7.92 -5.30 -30.58
C THR A 346 -8.37 -3.85 -30.70
N LEU A 347 -8.63 -3.18 -29.57
CA LEU A 347 -8.97 -1.75 -29.55
C LEU A 347 -7.83 -0.88 -30.07
N ALA A 348 -6.59 -1.17 -29.72
CA ALA A 348 -5.40 -0.46 -30.21
C ALA A 348 -5.24 -0.61 -31.73
N LEU A 349 -5.46 -1.79 -32.26
CA LEU A 349 -5.45 -2.02 -33.71
C LEU A 349 -6.55 -1.21 -34.42
N CYS A 350 -7.78 -1.24 -33.91
CA CYS A 350 -8.89 -0.46 -34.45
C CYS A 350 -8.61 1.04 -34.42
N THR A 351 -8.11 1.53 -33.29
CA THR A 351 -7.75 2.95 -33.09
C THR A 351 -6.64 3.37 -34.05
N THR A 352 -5.56 2.60 -34.11
CA THR A 352 -4.42 2.88 -35.02
C THR A 352 -4.87 2.90 -36.49
N ARG A 353 -5.66 1.93 -36.90
CA ARG A 353 -6.20 1.90 -38.27
C ARG A 353 -7.10 3.10 -38.57
N HIS A 354 -7.88 3.53 -37.60
CA HIS A 354 -8.72 4.73 -37.72
C HIS A 354 -7.91 6.03 -37.80
N LEU A 355 -6.83 6.15 -37.07
CA LEU A 355 -5.98 7.34 -37.03
C LEU A 355 -5.05 7.47 -38.21
N TYR A 356 -4.54 6.37 -38.78
CA TYR A 356 -3.47 6.34 -39.79
C TYR A 356 -3.93 5.75 -41.13
N GLY A 357 -5.19 5.24 -41.25
CA GLY A 357 -5.72 4.67 -42.51
C GLY A 357 -6.11 5.72 -43.54
N LYS A 358 -6.28 5.24 -44.79
CA LYS A 358 -6.76 6.05 -45.93
C LYS A 358 -8.15 6.59 -45.65
N GLY A 359 -8.35 7.90 -45.65
CA GLY A 359 -9.69 8.46 -45.76
C GLY A 359 -10.06 9.68 -44.96
N LYS A 360 -9.20 10.24 -44.07
CA LYS A 360 -9.50 11.46 -43.32
C LYS A 360 -8.44 12.53 -43.52
N VAL A 361 -8.34 13.03 -44.76
CA VAL A 361 -7.99 14.43 -45.00
C VAL A 361 -9.28 15.10 -45.42
N LYS A 362 -10.09 15.57 -44.46
CA LYS A 362 -10.90 16.74 -44.76
C LYS A 362 -9.99 17.93 -44.57
N ALA A 363 -9.83 18.66 -45.66
CA ALA A 363 -9.21 19.95 -45.76
C ALA A 363 -9.82 20.91 -44.73
#